data_20b25087f42c6adf5b80dbdf66724e64
#
_entry.id   20b25087f42c6adf5b80dbdf66724e64
#
_cell.length_a   1.000
_cell.length_b   1.000
_cell.length_c   1.000
_cell.angle_alpha   90.00
_cell.angle_beta   90.00
_cell.angle_gamma   90.00
#
_symmetry.space_group_name_H-M   'P 1'
#
loop_
_entity.id
_entity.type
_entity.pdbx_description
1 polymer ?
#
loop_
_entity_poly.entity_id
_entity_poly.type
_entity_poly.pdbx_seq_one_letter_code
_entity_poly.pdbx_strand_id
1 'polypeptide(L)'
;MTTFKTIGKSEPRRDLPEKLTGEAKYTADVQLPGMLFGKILRSPHPHARILSINVDAARNLPGVRAVVTPFDAPKGQVAPDMPILDTEVRYVGDEVAAVA
;
A
#
# COMPACT_ATOMS: atom_id res chain seq x y z
N MET A 1 28.28 -39.03 -22.07
CA MET A 1 27.45 -37.84 -22.21
C MET A 1 26.39 -37.82 -21.10
N THR A 2 26.31 -36.78 -20.31
CA THR A 2 25.36 -36.71 -19.22
C THR A 2 23.99 -36.24 -19.74
N THR A 3 22.96 -37.02 -19.43
CA THR A 3 21.58 -36.66 -19.80
C THR A 3 20.88 -36.03 -18.61
N PHE A 4 20.37 -34.80 -18.79
CA PHE A 4 19.64 -34.08 -17.75
C PHE A 4 18.13 -34.32 -17.90
N LYS A 5 17.42 -34.28 -16.78
CA LYS A 5 15.94 -34.37 -16.79
C LYS A 5 15.28 -33.11 -17.30
N THR A 6 15.79 -31.95 -16.92
CA THR A 6 15.16 -30.65 -17.14
C THR A 6 16.02 -29.72 -17.96
N ILE A 7 17.33 -29.71 -17.73
CA ILE A 7 18.27 -28.83 -18.42
C ILE A 7 18.32 -29.18 -19.91
N GLY A 8 18.20 -28.18 -20.76
CA GLY A 8 18.20 -28.33 -22.21
C GLY A 8 16.88 -28.79 -22.81
N LYS A 9 15.83 -28.83 -22.01
CA LYS A 9 14.47 -29.16 -22.46
C LYS A 9 13.53 -27.97 -22.25
N SER A 10 12.55 -27.83 -23.13
CA SER A 10 11.49 -26.85 -22.96
C SER A 10 10.45 -27.39 -21.99
N GLU A 11 10.39 -26.78 -20.82
CA GLU A 11 9.40 -27.15 -19.79
C GLU A 11 8.31 -26.05 -19.73
N PRO A 12 7.02 -26.44 -19.77
CA PRO A 12 5.95 -25.46 -19.62
C PRO A 12 5.92 -24.88 -18.21
N ARG A 13 5.63 -23.58 -18.11
CA ARG A 13 5.44 -22.92 -16.82
C ARG A 13 4.17 -23.45 -16.15
N ARG A 14 4.29 -23.86 -14.89
CA ARG A 14 3.16 -24.42 -14.13
C ARG A 14 2.09 -23.40 -13.80
N ASP A 15 2.47 -22.12 -13.65
CA ASP A 15 1.57 -21.02 -13.33
C ASP A 15 0.93 -20.36 -14.56
N LEU A 16 1.32 -20.75 -15.77
CA LEU A 16 0.88 -20.11 -17.01
C LEU A 16 -0.61 -20.32 -17.32
N PRO A 17 -1.19 -21.52 -17.16
CA PRO A 17 -2.61 -21.72 -17.43
C PRO A 17 -3.52 -20.80 -16.63
N GLU A 18 -3.24 -20.62 -15.34
CA GLU A 18 -4.03 -19.73 -14.48
C GLU A 18 -3.95 -18.27 -14.92
N LYS A 19 -2.77 -17.82 -15.37
CA LYS A 19 -2.58 -16.47 -15.89
C LYS A 19 -3.29 -16.23 -17.21
N LEU A 20 -3.24 -17.21 -18.11
CA LEU A 20 -3.87 -17.10 -19.42
C LEU A 20 -5.40 -17.19 -19.36
N THR A 21 -5.95 -17.95 -18.44
CA THR A 21 -7.40 -18.10 -18.25
C THR A 21 -7.99 -17.00 -17.37
N GLY A 22 -7.17 -16.20 -16.69
CA GLY A 22 -7.61 -15.18 -15.76
C GLY A 22 -7.99 -15.69 -14.38
N GLU A 23 -7.70 -16.95 -14.06
CA GLU A 23 -7.96 -17.54 -12.74
C GLU A 23 -6.96 -17.05 -11.69
N ALA A 24 -5.75 -16.67 -12.11
CA ALA A 24 -4.74 -16.14 -11.20
C ALA A 24 -5.20 -14.83 -10.55
N LYS A 25 -5.14 -14.78 -9.22
CA LYS A 25 -5.49 -13.59 -8.44
C LYS A 25 -4.23 -12.84 -8.04
N TYR A 26 -4.10 -11.60 -8.52
CA TYR A 26 -3.08 -10.66 -8.08
C TYR A 26 -3.62 -9.81 -6.93
N THR A 27 -2.74 -9.09 -6.21
CA THR A 27 -3.15 -8.26 -5.07
C THR A 27 -4.26 -7.27 -5.44
N ALA A 28 -4.20 -6.67 -6.62
CA ALA A 28 -5.22 -5.72 -7.10
C ALA A 28 -6.56 -6.39 -7.44
N ASP A 29 -6.58 -7.71 -7.68
CA ASP A 29 -7.78 -8.46 -8.05
C ASP A 29 -8.52 -9.04 -6.84
N VAL A 30 -7.93 -8.95 -5.65
CA VAL A 30 -8.53 -9.47 -4.43
C VAL A 30 -9.70 -8.56 -4.02
N GLN A 31 -10.88 -9.14 -3.91
CA GLN A 31 -12.09 -8.46 -3.45
C GLN A 31 -12.78 -9.31 -2.37
N LEU A 32 -13.02 -8.69 -1.23
CA LEU A 32 -13.70 -9.32 -0.10
C LEU A 32 -14.98 -8.54 0.23
N PRO A 33 -16.03 -9.20 0.74
CA PRO A 33 -17.24 -8.50 1.20
C PRO A 33 -16.90 -7.46 2.27
N GLY A 34 -17.38 -6.23 2.08
CA GLY A 34 -17.11 -5.14 3.02
C GLY A 34 -15.69 -4.56 2.93
N MET A 35 -14.93 -4.91 1.90
CA MET A 35 -13.57 -4.40 1.71
C MET A 35 -13.58 -2.88 1.53
N LEU A 36 -12.65 -2.21 2.22
CA LEU A 36 -12.44 -0.77 2.09
C LEU A 36 -11.30 -0.46 1.12
N PHE A 37 -11.39 0.72 0.51
CA PHE A 37 -10.30 1.24 -0.31
C PHE A 37 -9.50 2.26 0.50
N GLY A 38 -8.21 2.02 0.65
CA GLY A 38 -7.30 2.95 1.29
C GLY A 38 -6.81 4.02 0.34
N LYS A 39 -6.74 5.26 0.82
CA LYS A 39 -6.16 6.37 0.09
C LYS A 39 -5.21 7.14 0.98
N ILE A 40 -4.08 7.54 0.42
CA ILE A 40 -3.02 8.24 1.14
C ILE A 40 -2.98 9.70 0.69
N LEU A 41 -3.00 10.62 1.64
CA LEU A 41 -2.73 12.02 1.41
C LEU A 41 -1.23 12.23 1.39
N ARG A 42 -0.73 12.84 0.32
CA ARG A 42 0.69 13.09 0.12
C ARG A 42 1.00 14.58 0.18
N SER A 43 2.22 14.88 0.60
CA SER A 43 2.67 16.26 0.73
C SER A 43 2.96 16.92 -0.61
N PRO A 44 2.48 18.18 -0.83
CA PRO A 44 2.92 19.01 -1.95
C PRO A 44 4.23 19.75 -1.69
N HIS A 45 4.74 19.74 -0.45
CA HIS A 45 5.94 20.45 -0.05
C HIS A 45 7.14 19.51 0.08
N PRO A 46 8.35 19.97 -0.30
CA PRO A 46 9.55 19.14 -0.18
C PRO A 46 10.05 18.98 1.26
N HIS A 47 9.82 19.98 2.11
CA HIS A 47 10.19 19.92 3.52
C HIS A 47 9.25 20.84 4.33
N ALA A 48 8.55 20.25 5.30
CA ALA A 48 7.61 20.97 6.12
C ALA A 48 7.37 20.24 7.44
N ARG A 49 6.90 20.97 8.43
CA ARG A 49 6.40 20.40 9.68
C ARG A 49 4.88 20.47 9.69
N ILE A 50 4.25 19.37 10.01
CA ILE A 50 2.79 19.30 10.15
C ILE A 50 2.45 19.77 11.56
N LEU A 51 1.76 20.91 11.65
CA LEU A 51 1.34 21.48 12.94
C LEU A 51 0.00 20.89 13.38
N SER A 52 -0.93 20.75 12.45
CA SER A 52 -2.25 20.16 12.71
C SER A 52 -2.87 19.63 11.43
N ILE A 53 -3.76 18.66 11.57
CA ILE A 53 -4.58 18.14 10.48
C ILE A 53 -6.02 18.11 10.94
N ASN A 54 -6.90 18.84 10.23
CA ASN A 54 -8.33 18.78 10.49
C ASN A 54 -8.94 17.62 9.70
N VAL A 55 -9.40 16.61 10.40
CA VAL A 55 -9.98 15.39 9.82
C VAL A 55 -11.50 15.32 9.93
N ASP A 56 -12.14 16.33 10.50
CA ASP A 56 -13.57 16.28 10.80
C ASP A 56 -14.43 16.09 9.55
N ALA A 57 -14.13 16.84 8.49
CA ALA A 57 -14.84 16.69 7.21
C ALA A 57 -14.67 15.29 6.61
N ALA A 58 -13.47 14.72 6.70
CA ALA A 58 -13.20 13.37 6.20
C ALA A 58 -13.94 12.31 7.03
N ARG A 59 -13.94 12.42 8.35
CA ARG A 59 -14.64 11.49 9.23
C ARG A 59 -16.14 11.50 9.04
N ASN A 60 -16.70 12.66 8.69
CA ASN A 60 -18.15 12.84 8.50
C ASN A 60 -18.63 12.44 7.10
N LEU A 61 -17.72 12.16 6.16
CA LEU A 61 -18.12 11.70 4.83
C LEU A 61 -18.73 10.30 4.90
N PRO A 62 -19.88 10.07 4.23
CA PRO A 62 -20.47 8.74 4.15
C PRO A 62 -19.51 7.75 3.51
N GLY A 63 -19.38 6.58 4.13
CA GLY A 63 -18.50 5.51 3.63
C GLY A 63 -17.09 5.51 4.20
N VAL A 64 -16.65 6.58 4.85
CA VAL A 64 -15.35 6.62 5.54
C VAL A 64 -15.45 5.88 6.87
N ARG A 65 -14.58 4.90 7.05
CA ARG A 65 -14.53 4.04 8.24
C ARG A 65 -13.40 4.41 9.19
N ALA A 66 -12.27 4.86 8.64
CA ALA A 66 -11.10 5.21 9.44
C ALA A 66 -10.31 6.34 8.80
N VAL A 67 -9.75 7.20 9.62
CA VAL A 67 -8.80 8.24 9.23
C VAL A 67 -7.63 8.17 10.19
N VAL A 68 -6.41 8.08 9.66
CA VAL A 68 -5.18 7.97 10.44
C VAL A 68 -4.27 9.15 10.11
N THR A 69 -3.75 9.80 11.15
CA THR A 69 -2.83 10.93 11.05
C THR A 69 -1.53 10.62 11.81
N PRO A 70 -0.44 11.40 11.63
CA PRO A 70 0.77 11.21 12.41
C PRO A 70 0.57 11.36 13.92
N PHE A 71 -0.48 12.04 14.35
CA PHE A 71 -0.77 12.29 15.76
C PHE A 71 -1.45 11.08 16.46
N ASP A 72 -2.14 10.24 15.70
CA ASP A 72 -2.86 9.08 16.22
C ASP A 72 -2.44 7.76 15.58
N ALA A 73 -1.45 7.76 14.69
CA ALA A 73 -0.91 6.55 14.09
C ALA A 73 -0.18 5.69 15.14
N PRO A 74 -0.18 4.36 14.95
CA PRO A 74 0.63 3.48 15.79
C PRO A 74 2.09 3.90 15.77
N LYS A 75 2.71 3.94 16.92
CA LYS A 75 4.14 4.20 17.04
C LYS A 75 4.90 2.95 16.60
N GLY A 76 5.76 3.11 15.61
CA GLY A 76 6.56 2.04 15.06
C GLY A 76 7.37 2.53 13.88
N GLN A 77 8.23 1.67 13.37
CA GLN A 77 9.08 1.98 12.24
C GLN A 77 8.92 0.90 11.18
N VAL A 78 8.83 1.31 9.93
CA VAL A 78 8.87 0.42 8.77
C VAL A 78 10.31 0.02 8.47
N ALA A 79 11.23 0.95 8.70
CA ALA A 79 12.68 0.76 8.60
C ALA A 79 13.36 1.52 9.75
N PRO A 80 14.64 1.29 10.04
CA PRO A 80 15.33 1.90 11.19
C PRO A 80 15.19 3.43 11.30
N ASP A 81 15.05 4.10 10.17
CA ASP A 81 14.92 5.56 10.07
C ASP A 81 13.59 6.03 9.48
N MET A 82 12.62 5.11 9.33
CA MET A 82 11.36 5.41 8.67
C MET A 82 10.17 5.09 9.58
N PRO A 83 9.59 6.08 10.26
CA PRO A 83 8.35 5.89 11.02
C PRO A 83 7.17 5.60 10.07
N ILE A 84 6.10 5.03 10.61
CA ILE A 84 4.88 4.72 9.84
C ILE A 84 4.27 5.98 9.26
N LEU A 85 4.05 6.99 10.11
CA LEU A 85 3.70 8.35 9.73
C LEU A 85 4.48 9.31 10.63
N ASP A 86 4.91 10.43 10.08
CA ASP A 86 5.68 11.44 10.80
C ASP A 86 5.04 12.81 10.65
N THR A 87 5.29 13.67 11.65
CA THR A 87 4.88 15.08 11.60
C THR A 87 5.83 15.94 10.77
N GLU A 88 6.95 15.39 10.32
CA GLU A 88 7.89 16.07 9.44
C GLU A 88 7.85 15.48 8.04
N VAL A 89 7.63 16.32 7.05
CA VAL A 89 7.65 15.97 5.63
C VAL A 89 9.05 16.23 5.10
N ARG A 90 9.62 15.25 4.41
CA ARG A 90 11.01 15.30 3.92
C ARG A 90 11.14 15.38 2.42
N TYR A 91 10.09 15.04 1.66
CA TYR A 91 10.09 15.08 0.19
C TYR A 91 8.67 15.31 -0.34
N VAL A 92 8.58 15.77 -1.58
CA VAL A 92 7.28 15.89 -2.27
C VAL A 92 6.71 14.49 -2.49
N GLY A 93 5.48 14.27 -2.04
CA GLY A 93 4.84 12.97 -2.12
C GLY A 93 4.99 12.12 -0.86
N ASP A 94 5.66 12.63 0.18
CA ASP A 94 5.73 11.95 1.48
C ASP A 94 4.32 11.73 2.06
N GLU A 95 4.11 10.61 2.71
CA GLU A 95 2.82 10.23 3.27
C GLU A 95 2.48 11.11 4.47
N VAL A 96 1.32 11.75 4.42
CA VAL A 96 0.84 12.66 5.47
C VAL A 96 -0.25 12.01 6.30
N ALA A 97 -1.23 11.42 5.66
CA ALA A 97 -2.36 10.80 6.32
C ALA A 97 -2.96 9.71 5.44
N ALA A 98 -3.79 8.87 6.02
CA ALA A 98 -4.48 7.81 5.30
C ALA A 98 -5.96 7.76 5.69
N VAL A 99 -6.80 7.33 4.75
CA VAL A 99 -8.23 7.19 4.92
C VAL A 99 -8.70 5.88 4.28
N ALA A 100 -9.65 5.24 4.89
CA ALA A 100 -10.31 4.05 4.35
C ALA A 100 -11.82 4.07 4.58
#